data_1514222bb26eaed40c53b8f373868ea5
#
_entry.id   1514222bb26eaed40c53b8f373868ea5
#
_cell.length_a   1.000
_cell.length_b   1.000
_cell.length_c   1.000
_cell.angle_alpha   90.00
_cell.angle_beta   90.00
_cell.angle_gamma   90.00
#
_symmetry.space_group_name_H-M   'P 1'
#
loop_
_entity.id
_entity.type
_entity.pdbx_description
1 polymer ?
#
loop_
_entity_poly.entity_id
_entity_poly.type
_entity_poly.pdbx_seq_one_letter_code
_entity_poly.pdbx_strand_id
1 'polypeptide(L)'
;MLDPLEVAAEPNRRRLLHLLAAGERTVTELAGEFTVSRSAVSQHLLLLEQVGLVAARKEGRNRYYRLDHGGMRELRMLFEQFWTAELDMLLADAQNFTTDRLPTTEESP
;
A
#
# COMPACT_ATOMS: atom_id res chain seq x y z
N MET A 1 -4.80 -16.79 4.31
CA MET A 1 -5.03 -15.95 3.12
C MET A 1 -4.28 -14.65 3.25
N LEU A 2 -3.63 -14.23 2.18
CA LEU A 2 -2.88 -12.98 2.21
C LEU A 2 -3.83 -11.79 2.10
N ASP A 3 -3.55 -10.79 2.94
CA ASP A 3 -4.33 -9.55 2.94
C ASP A 3 -3.60 -8.51 2.09
N PRO A 4 -4.24 -7.98 1.03
CA PRO A 4 -3.59 -6.98 0.19
C PRO A 4 -3.10 -5.76 0.96
N LEU A 5 -3.83 -5.31 1.99
CA LEU A 5 -3.39 -4.19 2.80
C LEU A 5 -2.11 -4.50 3.55
N GLU A 6 -2.03 -5.68 4.15
CA GLU A 6 -0.82 -6.09 4.86
C GLU A 6 0.36 -6.25 3.92
N VAL A 7 0.12 -6.85 2.75
CA VAL A 7 1.17 -7.05 1.77
C VAL A 7 1.71 -5.71 1.29
N ALA A 8 0.82 -4.76 0.99
CA ALA A 8 1.22 -3.45 0.50
C ALA A 8 1.87 -2.58 1.58
N ALA A 9 1.62 -2.87 2.85
CA ALA A 9 2.11 -2.03 3.94
C ALA A 9 3.59 -2.26 4.26
N GLU A 10 4.16 -3.37 3.84
CA GLU A 10 5.58 -3.63 4.10
C GLU A 10 6.40 -2.64 3.28
N PRO A 11 7.40 -1.98 3.89
CA PRO A 11 8.08 -0.86 3.24
C PRO A 11 8.68 -1.14 1.87
N ASN A 12 9.32 -2.30 1.69
CA ASN A 12 9.91 -2.64 0.40
C ASN A 12 8.87 -2.88 -0.67
N ARG A 13 7.77 -3.55 -0.29
CA ARG A 13 6.69 -3.80 -1.23
C ARG A 13 5.97 -2.51 -1.60
N ARG A 14 5.76 -1.64 -0.60
CA ARG A 14 5.16 -0.32 -0.86
C ARG A 14 6.02 0.47 -1.84
N ARG A 15 7.35 0.43 -1.65
CA ARG A 15 8.26 1.11 -2.56
C ARG A 15 8.20 0.53 -3.97
N LEU A 16 8.07 -0.79 -4.09
CA LEU A 16 7.91 -1.43 -5.40
C LEU A 16 6.66 -0.92 -6.12
N LEU A 17 5.55 -0.83 -5.40
CA LEU A 17 4.33 -0.29 -5.98
C LEU A 17 4.53 1.14 -6.44
N HIS A 18 5.24 1.93 -5.65
CA HIS A 18 5.53 3.31 -5.99
C HIS A 18 6.39 3.40 -7.27
N LEU A 19 7.41 2.56 -7.35
CA LEU A 19 8.27 2.54 -8.54
C LEU A 19 7.50 2.11 -9.78
N LEU A 20 6.62 1.12 -9.65
CA LEU A 20 5.84 0.62 -10.76
C LEU A 20 4.74 1.60 -11.18
N ALA A 21 4.38 2.54 -10.32
CA ALA A 21 3.43 3.59 -10.71
C ALA A 21 3.97 4.45 -11.84
N ALA A 22 5.29 4.52 -12.00
CA ALA A 22 5.91 5.26 -13.10
C ALA A 22 5.94 4.48 -14.41
N GLY A 23 5.70 3.19 -14.37
CA GLY A 23 5.67 2.36 -15.56
C GLY A 23 6.21 0.96 -15.33
N GLU A 24 6.07 0.14 -16.33
CA GLU A 24 6.52 -1.25 -16.30
C GLU A 24 8.03 -1.33 -16.18
N ARG A 25 8.53 -2.28 -15.37
CA ARG A 25 9.96 -2.48 -15.16
C ARG A 25 10.30 -3.95 -14.99
N THR A 26 11.55 -4.29 -15.32
CA THR A 26 12.04 -5.65 -15.09
C THR A 26 12.45 -5.84 -13.64
N VAL A 27 12.57 -7.10 -13.23
CA VAL A 27 13.07 -7.43 -11.89
C VAL A 27 14.47 -6.85 -11.68
N THR A 28 15.31 -6.92 -12.71
CA THR A 28 16.68 -6.40 -12.61
C THR A 28 16.68 -4.90 -12.36
N GLU A 29 15.84 -4.16 -13.08
CA GLU A 29 15.72 -2.72 -12.88
C GLU A 29 15.22 -2.40 -11.48
N LEU A 30 14.20 -3.12 -11.05
CA LEU A 30 13.65 -2.89 -9.71
C LEU A 30 14.67 -3.23 -8.63
N ALA A 31 15.39 -4.34 -8.78
CA ALA A 31 16.38 -4.75 -7.78
C ALA A 31 17.48 -3.70 -7.62
N GLY A 32 17.78 -2.96 -8.67
CA GLY A 32 18.77 -1.90 -8.61
C GLY A 32 18.40 -0.75 -7.71
N GLU A 33 17.13 -0.63 -7.33
CA GLU A 33 16.64 0.44 -6.47
C GLU A 33 16.66 0.07 -4.99
N PHE A 34 17.13 -1.12 -4.65
CA PHE A 34 17.07 -1.63 -3.28
C PHE A 34 18.45 -2.08 -2.81
N THR A 35 18.63 -2.06 -1.49
CA THR A 35 19.81 -2.61 -0.86
C THR A 35 19.66 -4.09 -0.55
N VAL A 36 18.43 -4.59 -0.54
CA VAL A 36 18.18 -6.01 -0.32
C VAL A 36 18.52 -6.81 -1.58
N SER A 37 18.64 -8.11 -1.45
CA SER A 37 19.06 -8.96 -2.57
C SER A 37 17.99 -8.98 -3.66
N ARG A 38 18.41 -9.32 -4.88
CA ARG A 38 17.48 -9.52 -5.99
C ARG A 38 16.47 -10.61 -5.66
N SER A 39 16.92 -11.65 -4.98
CA SER A 39 16.03 -12.73 -4.56
C SER A 39 14.93 -12.22 -3.63
N ALA A 40 15.29 -11.33 -2.70
CA ALA A 40 14.30 -10.73 -1.81
C ALA A 40 13.30 -9.87 -2.59
N VAL A 41 13.79 -9.09 -3.56
CA VAL A 41 12.91 -8.28 -4.41
C VAL A 41 11.95 -9.18 -5.17
N SER A 42 12.45 -10.30 -5.72
CA SER A 42 11.61 -11.26 -6.42
C SER A 42 10.52 -11.82 -5.52
N GLN A 43 10.86 -12.13 -4.27
CA GLN A 43 9.88 -12.64 -3.31
C GLN A 43 8.81 -11.60 -3.00
N HIS A 44 9.20 -10.34 -2.85
CA HIS A 44 8.25 -9.26 -2.64
C HIS A 44 7.30 -9.11 -3.83
N LEU A 45 7.84 -9.18 -5.04
CA LEU A 45 7.03 -9.10 -6.25
C LEU A 45 6.05 -10.26 -6.35
N LEU A 46 6.49 -11.46 -5.96
CA LEU A 46 5.63 -12.63 -5.98
C LEU A 46 4.44 -12.45 -5.05
N LEU A 47 4.67 -11.93 -3.85
CA LEU A 47 3.58 -11.66 -2.90
C LEU A 47 2.61 -10.61 -3.44
N LEU A 48 3.14 -9.55 -4.06
CA LEU A 48 2.30 -8.53 -4.67
C LEU A 48 1.45 -9.10 -5.80
N GLU A 49 2.03 -10.02 -6.56
CA GLU A 49 1.30 -10.67 -7.65
C GLU A 49 0.21 -11.58 -7.09
N GLN A 50 0.50 -12.30 -6.00
CA GLN A 50 -0.47 -13.22 -5.40
C GLN A 50 -1.71 -12.49 -4.88
N VAL A 51 -1.56 -11.27 -4.41
CA VAL A 51 -2.72 -10.49 -3.95
C VAL A 51 -3.31 -9.60 -5.05
N GLY A 52 -2.80 -9.73 -6.28
CA GLY A 52 -3.40 -9.06 -7.43
C GLY A 52 -3.06 -7.59 -7.60
N LEU A 53 -1.99 -7.11 -6.95
CA LEU A 53 -1.61 -5.71 -7.05
C LEU A 53 -0.67 -5.43 -8.21
N VAL A 54 0.06 -6.44 -8.66
CA VAL A 54 0.92 -6.33 -9.83
C VAL A 54 0.66 -7.51 -10.75
N ALA A 55 0.99 -7.33 -12.02
CA ALA A 55 0.92 -8.39 -13.02
C ALA A 55 2.29 -8.52 -13.67
N ALA A 56 2.61 -9.72 -14.11
CA ALA A 56 3.89 -10.00 -14.73
C ALA A 56 3.68 -10.51 -16.14
N ARG A 57 4.62 -10.20 -17.00
CA ARG A 57 4.68 -10.81 -18.32
C ARG A 57 6.12 -11.18 -18.62
N LYS A 58 6.31 -12.20 -19.43
CA LYS A 58 7.63 -12.63 -19.79
C LYS A 58 7.87 -12.28 -21.26
N GLU A 59 9.03 -11.71 -21.52
CA GLU A 59 9.43 -11.38 -22.86
C GLU A 59 10.90 -11.76 -23.01
N GLY A 60 11.20 -12.82 -23.78
CA GLY A 60 12.52 -13.34 -23.88
C GLY A 60 13.00 -13.86 -22.52
N ARG A 61 14.12 -13.36 -22.06
CA ARG A 61 14.69 -13.74 -20.77
C ARG A 61 14.25 -12.81 -19.65
N ASN A 62 13.51 -11.77 -19.98
CA ASN A 62 13.12 -10.74 -19.01
C ASN A 62 11.72 -10.99 -18.51
N ARG A 63 11.52 -10.70 -17.22
CA ARG A 63 10.21 -10.71 -16.61
C ARG A 63 9.89 -9.28 -16.25
N TYR A 64 8.81 -8.77 -16.81
CA TYR A 64 8.37 -7.40 -16.60
C TYR A 64 7.20 -7.38 -15.63
N TYR A 65 7.21 -6.41 -14.73
CA TYR A 65 6.12 -6.22 -13.78
C TYR A 65 5.49 -4.86 -14.00
N ARG A 66 4.19 -4.81 -13.79
CA ARG A 66 3.43 -3.56 -13.87
C ARG A 66 2.34 -3.59 -12.81
N LEU A 67 1.82 -2.41 -12.48
CA LEU A 67 0.68 -2.36 -11.58
C LEU A 67 -0.54 -2.98 -12.26
N ASP A 68 -1.32 -3.71 -11.47
CA ASP A 68 -2.63 -4.16 -11.91
C ASP A 68 -3.62 -3.11 -11.43
N HIS A 69 -4.17 -2.35 -12.36
CA HIS A 69 -5.02 -1.21 -11.99
C HIS A 69 -6.30 -1.65 -11.28
N GLY A 70 -6.85 -2.81 -11.65
CA GLY A 70 -8.02 -3.35 -10.96
C GLY A 70 -7.70 -3.68 -9.51
N GLY A 71 -6.57 -4.36 -9.29
CA GLY A 71 -6.13 -4.69 -7.95
C GLY A 71 -5.80 -3.47 -7.12
N MET A 72 -5.17 -2.48 -7.73
CA MET A 72 -4.85 -1.22 -7.03
C MET A 72 -6.12 -0.46 -6.65
N ARG A 73 -7.14 -0.53 -7.50
CA ARG A 73 -8.44 0.10 -7.20
C ARG A 73 -9.10 -0.58 -6.01
N GLU A 74 -9.05 -1.91 -5.97
CA GLU A 74 -9.60 -2.66 -4.84
C GLU A 74 -8.83 -2.36 -3.56
N LEU A 75 -7.51 -2.24 -3.64
CA LEU A 75 -6.69 -1.87 -2.49
C LEU A 75 -7.11 -0.50 -1.96
N ARG A 76 -7.34 0.44 -2.86
CA ARG A 76 -7.80 1.78 -2.47
C ARG A 76 -9.12 1.70 -1.74
N MET A 77 -10.06 0.90 -2.23
CA MET A 77 -11.37 0.75 -1.60
C MET A 77 -11.24 0.13 -0.21
N LEU A 78 -10.37 -0.88 -0.06
CA LEU A 78 -10.12 -1.49 1.24
C LEU A 78 -9.54 -0.48 2.21
N PHE A 79 -8.57 0.30 1.75
CA PHE A 79 -7.95 1.33 2.56
C PHE A 79 -8.95 2.40 2.98
N GLU A 80 -9.81 2.82 2.07
CA GLU A 80 -10.83 3.81 2.37
C GLU A 80 -11.82 3.31 3.41
N GLN A 81 -12.22 2.05 3.30
CA GLN A 81 -13.11 1.44 4.29
C GLN A 81 -12.47 1.39 5.67
N PHE A 82 -11.22 0.96 5.72
CA PHE A 82 -10.47 0.92 6.97
C PHE A 82 -10.32 2.33 7.55
N TRP A 83 -9.91 3.27 6.72
CA TRP A 83 -9.67 4.64 7.14
C TRP A 83 -10.94 5.28 7.66
N THR A 84 -12.06 5.06 6.97
CA THR A 84 -13.34 5.62 7.38
C THR A 84 -13.78 5.06 8.73
N ALA A 85 -13.66 3.77 8.92
CA ALA A 85 -14.02 3.15 10.20
C ALA A 85 -13.16 3.68 11.34
N GLU A 86 -11.85 3.77 11.12
CA GLU A 86 -10.94 4.29 12.14
C GLU A 86 -11.21 5.74 12.44
N LEU A 87 -11.47 6.52 11.40
CA LEU A 87 -11.76 7.93 11.57
C LEU A 87 -13.05 8.12 12.34
N ASP A 88 -14.08 7.33 12.04
CA ASP A 88 -15.35 7.40 12.76
C ASP A 88 -15.15 7.08 14.25
N MET A 89 -14.33 6.09 14.56
CA MET A 89 -14.03 5.76 15.95
C MET A 89 -13.29 6.91 16.64
N LEU A 90 -12.34 7.52 15.96
CA LEU A 90 -11.59 8.63 16.51
C LEU A 90 -12.50 9.83 16.76
N LEU A 91 -13.43 10.10 15.85
CA LEU A 91 -14.38 11.19 16.01
C LEU A 91 -15.31 10.93 17.20
N ALA A 92 -15.77 9.70 17.35
CA ALA A 92 -16.62 9.35 18.49
C ALA A 92 -15.87 9.53 19.81
N ASP A 93 -14.60 9.10 19.85
CA ASP A 93 -13.77 9.26 21.03
C ASP A 93 -13.53 10.74 21.34
N ALA A 94 -13.26 11.51 20.30
CA ALA A 94 -13.02 12.94 20.47
C ALA A 94 -14.26 13.65 21.01
N GLN A 95 -15.45 13.28 20.54
CA GLN A 95 -16.68 13.86 21.02
C GLN A 95 -16.92 13.54 22.50
N ASN A 96 -16.66 12.28 22.87
CA ASN A 96 -16.78 11.88 24.27
C ASN A 96 -15.80 12.63 25.15
N PHE A 97 -14.59 12.78 24.68
CA PHE A 97 -13.55 13.48 25.41
C PHE A 97 -13.88 14.96 25.55
N THR A 98 -14.38 15.57 24.49
CA THR A 98 -14.77 16.97 24.51
C THR A 98 -15.91 17.21 25.47
N THR A 99 -16.84 16.29 25.55
CA THR A 99 -17.96 16.40 26.49
C THR A 99 -17.46 16.45 27.92
N ASP A 100 -16.44 15.69 28.21
CA ASP A 100 -15.89 15.69 29.55
C ASP A 100 -15.04 16.90 29.81
N ARG A 101 -14.36 17.42 28.86
CA ARG A 101 -13.41 18.40 29.10
C ARG A 101 -13.73 19.68 28.57
N LEU A 102 -14.48 19.90 27.94
CA LEU A 102 -14.80 21.11 27.57
C LEU A 102 -13.87 22.07 27.37
N PRO A 103 -13.37 22.32 26.67
CA PRO A 103 -12.43 23.22 26.53
C PRO A 103 -12.75 24.43 26.10
N THR A 104 -12.54 24.90 26.19
CA THR A 104 -12.69 25.88 26.03
C THR A 104 -12.11 26.62 25.24
N THR A 105 -11.65 26.66 24.85
CA THR A 105 -11.16 27.22 24.22
C THR A 105 -11.35 27.86 23.36
N GLU A 106 -11.60 27.95 23.11
CA GLU A 106 -11.77 28.40 22.37
C GLU A 106 -11.85 29.47 22.16
N GLU A 107 -11.70 29.83 22.33
CA GLU A 107 -11.77 30.62 22.14
C GLU A 107 -11.51 31.47 21.75
N SER A 108 -11.29 31.75 21.55
CA SER A 108 -11.07 32.45 21.19
C SER A 108 -11.08 33.24 20.85
N PRO A 109 -11.06 33.86 20.73
CA PRO A 109 -11.09 34.58 20.19
C PRO A 109 -10.72 35.11 19.77
#